data_4fde4a6f3489a39c52aa4a4a5fc33a36
#
_entry.id   4fde4a6f3489a39c52aa4a4a5fc33a36
#
_cell.length_a   1.000
_cell.length_b   1.000
_cell.length_c   1.000
_cell.angle_alpha   90.00
_cell.angle_beta   90.00
_cell.angle_gamma   90.00
#
_symmetry.space_group_name_H-M   'P 1'
#
loop_
_entity.id
_entity.type
_entity.pdbx_description
1 polymer ?
#
loop_
_entity_poly.entity_id
_entity_poly.type
_entity_poly.pdbx_seq_one_letter_code
_entity_poly.pdbx_strand_id
1 'polypeptide(L)'
;MSPSTRRLLARLLGVVSIALVAYGTTVIAGATAQAPHVADQATVSASAVAQGRALFVQACATCHGFDARGVPGMGPSLIGVGAQAADFYLSTGRMPLNNPRDPPVRNPPIFSRGQINALVAYVGSFGGPPIPVVEPGRGNLAHGLQEFALHCAGCHQIDAAGGIVTGGIAPPLNMATAVQVVEALRTGPFLMPRFTAQELSAYDVNSIARYVLFARHPVDRGGWGIGHIGPVPEGMVAWFIALVALVIVARLIGERSEV
;
A
#
# COMPACT_ATOMS: atom_id res chain seq x y z
N MET A 1 25.46 55.29 4.40
CA MET A 1 25.39 54.44 3.19
C MET A 1 25.53 55.35 2.00
N SER A 2 26.53 55.14 1.13
CA SER A 2 26.81 55.95 -0.02
C SER A 2 25.72 55.85 -1.09
N PRO A 3 25.53 56.89 -1.94
CA PRO A 3 24.53 56.81 -3.01
C PRO A 3 24.75 55.66 -3.98
N SER A 4 25.99 55.22 -4.15
CA SER A 4 26.37 54.09 -4.98
C SER A 4 25.88 52.76 -4.40
N THR A 5 25.96 52.54 -3.08
CA THR A 5 25.51 51.36 -2.38
C THR A 5 24.00 51.18 -2.44
N ARG A 6 23.24 52.28 -2.36
CA ARG A 6 21.78 52.29 -2.50
C ARG A 6 21.34 51.86 -3.92
N ARG A 7 22.05 52.34 -4.95
CA ARG A 7 21.74 51.99 -6.36
C ARG A 7 22.07 50.50 -6.66
N LEU A 8 23.13 49.97 -6.05
CA LEU A 8 23.49 48.57 -6.21
C LEU A 8 22.45 47.64 -5.55
N LEU A 9 22.00 47.99 -4.32
CA LEU A 9 20.96 47.23 -3.63
C LEU A 9 19.63 47.22 -4.37
N ALA A 10 19.23 48.40 -4.93
CA ALA A 10 17.99 48.48 -5.69
C ALA A 10 18.02 47.65 -6.98
N ARG A 11 19.19 47.57 -7.64
CA ARG A 11 19.37 46.73 -8.84
C ARG A 11 19.34 45.21 -8.47
N LEU A 12 19.97 44.80 -7.39
CA LEU A 12 19.95 43.42 -6.93
C LEU A 12 18.55 42.97 -6.50
N LEU A 13 17.79 43.83 -5.79
CA LEU A 13 16.40 43.54 -5.42
C LEU A 13 15.50 43.42 -6.66
N GLY A 14 15.69 44.26 -7.67
CA GLY A 14 14.95 44.17 -8.92
C GLY A 14 15.21 42.89 -9.69
N VAL A 15 16.46 42.43 -9.78
CA VAL A 15 16.81 41.16 -10.45
C VAL A 15 16.26 39.95 -9.71
N VAL A 16 16.31 39.93 -8.37
CA VAL A 16 15.74 38.86 -7.56
C VAL A 16 14.21 38.80 -7.71
N SER A 17 13.53 39.95 -7.78
CA SER A 17 12.08 39.97 -7.97
C SER A 17 11.67 39.46 -9.34
N ILE A 18 12.42 39.78 -10.41
CA ILE A 18 12.16 39.29 -11.75
C ILE A 18 12.40 37.79 -11.85
N ALA A 19 13.48 37.28 -11.21
CA ALA A 19 13.78 35.84 -11.17
C ALA A 19 12.69 35.06 -10.44
N LEU A 20 12.15 35.58 -9.32
CA LEU A 20 11.06 34.93 -8.56
C LEU A 20 9.75 34.90 -9.33
N VAL A 21 9.43 35.98 -10.09
CA VAL A 21 8.22 36.01 -10.95
C VAL A 21 8.37 35.03 -12.11
N ALA A 22 9.54 34.99 -12.76
CA ALA A 22 9.80 34.04 -13.85
C ALA A 22 9.75 32.58 -13.39
N TYR A 23 10.28 32.28 -12.20
CA TYR A 23 10.20 30.94 -11.60
C TYR A 23 8.78 30.57 -11.22
N GLY A 24 8.00 31.48 -10.66
CA GLY A 24 6.59 31.27 -10.32
C GLY A 24 5.70 30.97 -11.53
N THR A 25 5.95 31.61 -12.66
CA THR A 25 5.16 31.38 -13.89
C THR A 25 5.49 30.07 -14.58
N THR A 26 6.72 29.57 -14.48
CA THR A 26 7.10 28.27 -15.06
C THR A 26 6.57 27.07 -14.24
N VAL A 27 6.38 27.22 -12.92
CA VAL A 27 5.84 26.17 -12.06
C VAL A 27 4.32 26.02 -12.25
N ILE A 28 3.59 27.08 -12.61
CA ILE A 28 2.13 27.02 -12.79
C ILE A 28 1.75 26.41 -14.16
N ALA A 29 2.62 26.49 -15.17
CA ALA A 29 2.35 25.97 -16.51
C ALA A 29 2.52 24.45 -16.67
N GLY A 30 3.04 23.75 -15.64
CA GLY A 30 3.32 22.30 -15.69
C GLY A 30 2.30 21.39 -15.00
N ALA A 31 1.30 21.93 -14.31
CA ALA A 31 0.30 21.14 -13.59
C ALA A 31 -1.01 21.04 -14.38
N THR A 32 -0.97 20.43 -15.56
CA THR A 32 -2.18 19.78 -16.08
C THR A 32 -2.39 18.52 -15.25
N ALA A 33 -3.18 18.64 -14.19
CA ALA A 33 -3.69 17.50 -13.47
C ALA A 33 -4.43 16.62 -14.50
N GLN A 34 -3.80 15.52 -14.90
CA GLN A 34 -4.51 14.43 -15.57
C GLN A 34 -5.60 13.99 -14.60
N ALA A 35 -6.85 14.28 -14.93
CA ALA A 35 -7.99 13.72 -14.23
C ALA A 35 -7.76 12.21 -14.09
N PRO A 36 -8.03 11.61 -12.92
CA PRO A 36 -7.95 10.18 -12.79
C PRO A 36 -8.85 9.60 -13.88
N HIS A 37 -8.26 8.83 -14.78
CA HIS A 37 -9.03 7.99 -15.68
C HIS A 37 -9.95 7.15 -14.79
N VAL A 38 -11.23 7.53 -14.74
CA VAL A 38 -12.29 6.63 -14.30
C VAL A 38 -12.07 5.42 -15.20
N ALA A 39 -11.64 4.31 -14.60
CA ALA A 39 -11.52 3.05 -15.30
C ALA A 39 -12.92 2.80 -15.84
N ASP A 40 -13.09 3.09 -17.12
CA ASP A 40 -14.23 2.63 -17.90
C ASP A 40 -14.38 1.16 -17.51
N GLN A 41 -15.55 0.75 -17.03
CA GLN A 41 -15.86 -0.64 -16.81
C GLN A 41 -15.94 -1.24 -18.23
N ALA A 42 -14.75 -1.46 -18.78
CA ALA A 42 -14.57 -2.00 -20.09
C ALA A 42 -15.36 -3.30 -20.11
N THR A 43 -16.39 -3.37 -20.91
CA THR A 43 -17.01 -4.60 -21.32
C THR A 43 -15.87 -5.55 -21.63
N VAL A 44 -15.73 -6.61 -20.80
CA VAL A 44 -14.61 -7.57 -20.88
C VAL A 44 -14.56 -8.04 -22.31
N SER A 45 -13.57 -7.61 -23.09
CA SER A 45 -13.55 -7.88 -24.52
C SER A 45 -13.37 -9.36 -24.75
N ALA A 46 -14.07 -9.92 -25.71
CA ALA A 46 -13.95 -11.33 -26.08
C ALA A 46 -12.49 -11.71 -26.39
N SER A 47 -11.71 -10.77 -26.93
CA SER A 47 -10.28 -10.96 -27.19
C SER A 47 -9.47 -11.09 -25.89
N ALA A 48 -9.76 -10.32 -24.84
CA ALA A 48 -9.09 -10.44 -23.54
C ALA A 48 -9.39 -11.79 -22.89
N VAL A 49 -10.65 -12.25 -22.97
CA VAL A 49 -11.03 -13.58 -22.46
C VAL A 49 -10.31 -14.70 -23.23
N ALA A 50 -10.20 -14.60 -24.55
CA ALA A 50 -9.49 -15.58 -25.37
C ALA A 50 -7.99 -15.64 -25.04
N GLN A 51 -7.34 -14.47 -24.87
CA GLN A 51 -5.94 -14.39 -24.44
C GLN A 51 -5.76 -14.95 -23.03
N GLY A 52 -6.66 -14.62 -22.11
CA GLY A 52 -6.65 -15.16 -20.74
C GLY A 52 -6.79 -16.66 -20.71
N ARG A 53 -7.68 -17.23 -21.55
CA ARG A 53 -7.83 -18.67 -21.69
C ARG A 53 -6.53 -19.34 -22.18
N ALA A 54 -5.86 -18.76 -23.18
CA ALA A 54 -4.61 -19.31 -23.70
C ALA A 54 -3.52 -19.34 -22.60
N LEU A 55 -3.37 -18.25 -21.83
CA LEU A 55 -2.45 -18.19 -20.70
C LEU A 55 -2.83 -19.17 -19.58
N PHE A 56 -4.13 -19.27 -19.28
CA PHE A 56 -4.64 -20.18 -18.26
C PHE A 56 -4.32 -21.64 -18.57
N VAL A 57 -4.53 -22.06 -19.80
CA VAL A 57 -4.22 -23.43 -20.24
C VAL A 57 -2.73 -23.75 -20.06
N GLN A 58 -1.85 -22.79 -20.31
CA GLN A 58 -0.40 -22.98 -20.21
C GLN A 58 0.11 -22.98 -18.76
N ALA A 59 -0.46 -22.16 -17.87
CA ALA A 59 0.12 -21.88 -16.56
C ALA A 59 -0.76 -22.30 -15.38
N CYS A 60 -2.05 -22.54 -15.55
CA CYS A 60 -2.99 -22.71 -14.46
C CYS A 60 -3.77 -24.04 -14.51
N ALA A 61 -4.02 -24.56 -15.73
CA ALA A 61 -4.90 -25.71 -15.94
C ALA A 61 -4.41 -27.00 -15.26
N THR A 62 -3.11 -27.18 -15.05
CA THR A 62 -2.55 -28.34 -14.35
C THR A 62 -3.11 -28.49 -12.94
N CYS A 63 -3.33 -27.36 -12.23
CA CYS A 63 -3.85 -27.37 -10.87
C CYS A 63 -5.37 -27.07 -10.83
N HIS A 64 -5.84 -26.17 -11.69
CA HIS A 64 -7.24 -25.71 -11.65
C HIS A 64 -8.17 -26.42 -12.64
N GLY A 65 -7.65 -27.37 -13.44
CA GLY A 65 -8.41 -28.06 -14.48
C GLY A 65 -8.59 -27.21 -15.75
N PHE A 66 -8.73 -27.86 -16.92
CA PHE A 66 -8.94 -27.16 -18.19
C PHE A 66 -10.30 -26.44 -18.26
N ASP A 67 -11.25 -26.86 -17.44
CA ASP A 67 -12.59 -26.31 -17.26
C ASP A 67 -12.69 -25.38 -16.03
N ALA A 68 -11.57 -25.11 -15.38
CA ALA A 68 -11.46 -24.29 -14.16
C ALA A 68 -12.26 -24.82 -12.95
N ARG A 69 -12.66 -26.10 -12.94
CA ARG A 69 -13.40 -26.73 -11.82
C ARG A 69 -12.51 -27.27 -10.72
N GLY A 70 -11.20 -27.11 -10.86
CA GLY A 70 -10.22 -27.61 -9.92
C GLY A 70 -9.81 -29.07 -10.16
N VAL A 71 -8.67 -29.44 -9.58
CA VAL A 71 -8.16 -30.80 -9.56
C VAL A 71 -7.93 -31.21 -8.11
N PRO A 72 -8.54 -32.32 -7.64
CA PRO A 72 -8.36 -32.77 -6.26
C PRO A 72 -6.89 -32.90 -5.86
N GLY A 73 -6.51 -32.30 -4.73
CA GLY A 73 -5.13 -32.28 -4.23
C GLY A 73 -4.15 -31.36 -4.95
N MET A 74 -4.59 -30.67 -6.03
CA MET A 74 -3.75 -29.74 -6.80
C MET A 74 -4.22 -28.29 -6.69
N GLY A 75 -5.50 -28.02 -6.94
CA GLY A 75 -6.02 -26.67 -6.85
C GLY A 75 -7.54 -26.61 -6.82
N PRO A 76 -8.13 -25.57 -6.19
CA PRO A 76 -9.57 -25.43 -6.05
C PRO A 76 -10.23 -25.02 -7.38
N SER A 77 -11.57 -25.16 -7.43
CA SER A 77 -12.40 -24.59 -8.49
C SER A 77 -12.27 -23.06 -8.52
N LEU A 78 -12.22 -22.50 -9.73
CA LEU A 78 -12.25 -21.07 -9.95
C LEU A 78 -13.64 -20.57 -10.40
N ILE A 79 -14.63 -21.46 -10.48
CA ILE A 79 -16.00 -21.08 -10.85
C ILE A 79 -16.60 -20.22 -9.72
N GLY A 80 -17.03 -18.99 -10.06
CA GLY A 80 -17.61 -18.06 -9.11
C GLY A 80 -16.61 -17.34 -8.19
N VAL A 81 -15.30 -17.53 -8.38
CA VAL A 81 -14.25 -16.86 -7.58
C VAL A 81 -14.18 -15.37 -7.87
N GLY A 82 -14.42 -14.99 -9.12
CA GLY A 82 -14.50 -13.60 -9.57
C GLY A 82 -13.17 -12.97 -9.96
N ALA A 83 -13.32 -11.85 -10.65
CA ALA A 83 -12.19 -11.02 -11.09
C ALA A 83 -11.37 -10.48 -9.90
N GLN A 84 -12.04 -10.16 -8.80
CA GLN A 84 -11.43 -9.66 -7.57
C GLN A 84 -10.34 -10.59 -7.03
N ALA A 85 -10.67 -11.85 -6.80
CA ALA A 85 -9.70 -12.81 -6.27
C ALA A 85 -8.59 -13.11 -7.29
N ALA A 86 -8.94 -13.20 -8.58
CA ALA A 86 -7.95 -13.40 -9.63
C ALA A 86 -6.93 -12.25 -9.69
N ASP A 87 -7.39 -11.00 -9.66
CA ASP A 87 -6.45 -9.85 -9.63
C ASP A 87 -5.59 -9.87 -8.37
N PHE A 88 -6.19 -10.10 -7.21
CA PHE A 88 -5.45 -10.17 -5.95
C PHE A 88 -4.32 -11.21 -6.01
N TYR A 89 -4.62 -12.45 -6.33
CA TYR A 89 -3.63 -13.53 -6.31
C TYR A 89 -2.55 -13.35 -7.38
N LEU A 90 -2.91 -12.90 -8.58
CA LEU A 90 -1.97 -12.69 -9.68
C LEU A 90 -1.14 -11.41 -9.50
N SER A 91 -1.75 -10.29 -9.13
CA SER A 91 -1.05 -9.01 -8.97
C SER A 91 -0.14 -8.97 -7.75
N THR A 92 -0.35 -9.85 -6.79
CA THR A 92 0.50 -10.00 -5.62
C THR A 92 1.49 -11.16 -5.73
N GLY A 93 1.56 -11.84 -6.88
CA GLY A 93 2.48 -12.95 -7.14
C GLY A 93 2.26 -14.18 -6.26
N ARG A 94 1.05 -14.31 -5.69
CA ARG A 94 0.65 -15.48 -4.91
C ARG A 94 0.32 -16.69 -5.77
N MET A 95 0.01 -16.44 -7.03
CA MET A 95 -0.22 -17.46 -8.06
C MET A 95 0.60 -17.11 -9.31
N PRO A 96 1.08 -18.15 -10.02
CA PRO A 96 0.98 -19.58 -9.73
C PRO A 96 1.92 -20.03 -8.58
N LEU A 97 1.56 -21.15 -7.93
CA LEU A 97 2.42 -21.82 -6.96
C LEU A 97 3.34 -22.82 -7.68
N ASN A 98 4.57 -22.97 -7.18
CA ASN A 98 5.49 -24.01 -7.64
C ASN A 98 5.08 -25.40 -7.12
N ASN A 99 4.53 -25.44 -5.91
CA ASN A 99 4.00 -26.64 -5.28
C ASN A 99 2.60 -26.33 -4.73
N PRO A 100 1.57 -27.13 -5.06
CA PRO A 100 0.20 -26.88 -4.61
C PRO A 100 0.00 -26.96 -3.09
N ARG A 101 0.98 -27.49 -2.35
CA ARG A 101 0.95 -27.54 -0.88
C ARG A 101 1.58 -26.32 -0.21
N ASP A 102 2.25 -25.46 -0.97
CA ASP A 102 2.87 -24.25 -0.43
C ASP A 102 1.81 -23.21 -0.07
N PRO A 103 2.02 -22.45 1.02
CA PRO A 103 1.15 -21.33 1.31
C PRO A 103 1.30 -20.25 0.22
N PRO A 104 0.20 -19.60 -0.21
CA PRO A 104 0.23 -18.56 -1.23
C PRO A 104 0.78 -17.23 -0.66
N VAL A 105 2.08 -17.17 -0.46
CA VAL A 105 2.77 -15.97 0.03
C VAL A 105 2.98 -14.94 -1.09
N ARG A 106 3.15 -13.67 -0.71
CA ARG A 106 3.43 -12.58 -1.65
C ARG A 106 4.81 -12.75 -2.30
N ASN A 107 4.83 -12.64 -3.62
CA ASN A 107 6.04 -12.66 -4.46
C ASN A 107 5.93 -11.58 -5.55
N PRO A 108 7.02 -11.25 -6.25
CA PRO A 108 6.94 -10.49 -7.49
C PRO A 108 6.03 -11.23 -8.50
N PRO A 109 5.06 -10.55 -9.14
CA PRO A 109 4.24 -11.15 -10.17
C PRO A 109 5.10 -11.64 -11.34
N ILE A 110 4.85 -12.86 -11.82
CA ILE A 110 5.56 -13.43 -12.97
C ILE A 110 4.94 -13.00 -14.31
N PHE A 111 3.69 -12.57 -14.29
CA PHE A 111 2.97 -12.09 -15.47
C PHE A 111 3.04 -10.57 -15.58
N SER A 112 3.13 -10.05 -16.81
CA SER A 112 2.96 -8.62 -17.06
C SER A 112 1.53 -8.16 -16.71
N ARG A 113 1.33 -6.86 -16.48
CA ARG A 113 -0.01 -6.34 -16.17
C ARG A 113 -1.05 -6.67 -17.26
N GLY A 114 -0.65 -6.65 -18.54
CA GLY A 114 -1.54 -7.04 -19.64
C GLY A 114 -1.96 -8.50 -19.56
N GLN A 115 -1.03 -9.41 -19.24
CA GLN A 115 -1.33 -10.83 -19.05
C GLN A 115 -2.21 -11.07 -17.83
N ILE A 116 -1.95 -10.36 -16.71
CA ILE A 116 -2.82 -10.41 -15.53
C ILE A 116 -4.23 -9.98 -15.89
N ASN A 117 -4.39 -8.86 -16.58
CA ASN A 117 -5.71 -8.37 -16.99
C ASN A 117 -6.46 -9.40 -17.88
N ALA A 118 -5.76 -10.06 -18.78
CA ALA A 118 -6.36 -11.10 -19.61
C ALA A 118 -6.79 -12.34 -18.77
N LEU A 119 -5.94 -12.80 -17.85
CA LEU A 119 -6.28 -13.88 -16.93
C LEU A 119 -7.45 -13.53 -16.01
N VAL A 120 -7.49 -12.30 -15.49
CA VAL A 120 -8.59 -11.76 -14.67
C VAL A 120 -9.88 -11.72 -15.47
N ALA A 121 -9.84 -11.29 -16.74
CA ALA A 121 -10.98 -11.31 -17.64
C ALA A 121 -11.52 -12.73 -17.85
N TYR A 122 -10.62 -13.69 -18.05
CA TYR A 122 -11.01 -15.10 -18.24
C TYR A 122 -11.61 -15.71 -16.97
N VAL A 123 -10.96 -15.57 -15.81
CA VAL A 123 -11.49 -16.09 -14.55
C VAL A 123 -12.78 -15.37 -14.16
N GLY A 124 -12.86 -14.05 -14.34
CA GLY A 124 -14.06 -13.28 -14.10
C GLY A 124 -15.26 -13.68 -14.97
N SER A 125 -15.01 -14.27 -16.17
CA SER A 125 -16.07 -14.79 -17.05
C SER A 125 -16.82 -15.99 -16.44
N PHE A 126 -16.27 -16.63 -15.43
CA PHE A 126 -16.94 -17.72 -14.69
C PHE A 126 -17.85 -17.21 -13.57
N GLY A 127 -18.06 -15.89 -13.47
CA GLY A 127 -18.88 -15.25 -12.45
C GLY A 127 -18.10 -14.96 -11.16
N GLY A 128 -18.80 -14.38 -10.20
CA GLY A 128 -18.25 -13.97 -8.90
C GLY A 128 -18.01 -12.47 -8.80
N PRO A 129 -17.41 -12.00 -7.68
CA PRO A 129 -17.23 -10.58 -7.41
C PRO A 129 -16.32 -9.88 -8.42
N PRO A 130 -16.67 -8.68 -8.90
CA PRO A 130 -15.81 -7.85 -9.72
C PRO A 130 -14.67 -7.25 -8.86
N ILE A 131 -13.63 -6.70 -9.51
CA ILE A 131 -12.62 -5.90 -8.81
C ILE A 131 -13.30 -4.73 -8.11
N PRO A 132 -13.04 -4.51 -6.80
CA PRO A 132 -13.70 -3.45 -6.06
C PRO A 132 -13.25 -2.05 -6.52
N VAL A 133 -14.20 -1.12 -6.59
CA VAL A 133 -13.88 0.30 -6.71
C VAL A 133 -13.47 0.81 -5.33
N VAL A 134 -12.24 1.29 -5.23
CA VAL A 134 -11.65 1.74 -3.96
C VAL A 134 -11.22 3.20 -4.08
N GLU A 135 -11.80 4.05 -3.23
CA GLU A 135 -11.58 5.49 -3.20
C GLU A 135 -11.09 5.94 -1.81
N PRO A 136 -9.78 5.78 -1.48
CA PRO A 136 -9.27 6.11 -0.15
C PRO A 136 -9.49 7.58 0.24
N GLY A 137 -9.59 8.47 -0.74
CA GLY A 137 -9.90 9.89 -0.52
C GLY A 137 -11.29 10.12 0.10
N ARG A 138 -12.23 9.20 -0.10
CA ARG A 138 -13.60 9.24 0.49
C ARG A 138 -13.66 8.61 1.88
N GLY A 139 -12.62 7.90 2.31
CA GLY A 139 -12.50 7.37 3.66
C GLY A 139 -12.04 8.43 4.66
N ASN A 140 -12.12 8.13 5.96
CA ASN A 140 -11.61 8.95 7.06
C ASN A 140 -10.39 8.27 7.69
N LEU A 141 -9.30 9.01 7.90
CA LEU A 141 -8.05 8.45 8.42
C LEU A 141 -8.18 7.93 9.86
N ALA A 142 -8.83 8.70 10.74
CA ALA A 142 -9.00 8.32 12.15
C ALA A 142 -9.95 7.11 12.28
N HIS A 143 -11.02 7.07 11.49
CA HIS A 143 -11.89 5.91 11.42
C HIS A 143 -11.16 4.68 10.85
N GLY A 144 -10.34 4.87 9.81
CA GLY A 144 -9.51 3.80 9.25
C GLY A 144 -8.50 3.23 10.24
N LEU A 145 -7.88 4.07 11.06
CA LEU A 145 -7.04 3.63 12.19
C LEU A 145 -7.85 2.80 13.19
N GLN A 146 -9.06 3.25 13.56
CA GLN A 146 -9.92 2.55 14.51
C GLN A 146 -10.31 1.16 13.97
N GLU A 147 -10.81 1.07 12.74
CA GLU A 147 -11.19 -0.19 12.11
C GLU A 147 -9.98 -1.12 11.92
N PHE A 148 -8.83 -0.57 11.53
CA PHE A 148 -7.60 -1.33 11.40
C PHE A 148 -7.13 -1.88 12.76
N ALA A 149 -7.20 -1.09 13.82
CA ALA A 149 -6.85 -1.51 15.17
C ALA A 149 -7.74 -2.66 15.66
N LEU A 150 -9.04 -2.60 15.37
CA LEU A 150 -10.02 -3.60 15.79
C LEU A 150 -9.89 -4.92 15.03
N HIS A 151 -9.65 -4.86 13.72
CA HIS A 151 -9.78 -6.03 12.85
C HIS A 151 -8.46 -6.54 12.25
N CYS A 152 -7.41 -5.72 12.19
CA CYS A 152 -6.21 -6.01 11.41
C CYS A 152 -4.93 -6.00 12.23
N ALA A 153 -4.81 -5.09 13.22
CA ALA A 153 -3.57 -4.85 13.96
C ALA A 153 -3.10 -6.06 14.76
N GLY A 154 -4.00 -6.95 15.18
CA GLY A 154 -3.65 -8.19 15.87
C GLY A 154 -2.73 -9.11 15.07
N CYS A 155 -2.78 -9.04 13.73
CA CYS A 155 -1.92 -9.80 12.83
C CYS A 155 -0.91 -8.90 12.10
N HIS A 156 -1.36 -7.75 11.60
CA HIS A 156 -0.54 -6.86 10.77
C HIS A 156 0.22 -5.78 11.54
N GLN A 157 0.07 -5.74 12.87
CA GLN A 157 0.56 -4.68 13.75
C GLN A 157 -0.07 -3.32 13.45
N ILE A 158 -0.01 -2.38 14.41
CA ILE A 158 -0.67 -1.08 14.25
C ILE A 158 -0.06 -0.23 13.13
N ASP A 159 1.24 -0.36 12.91
CA ASP A 159 1.99 0.31 11.84
C ASP A 159 1.94 -0.41 10.49
N ALA A 160 1.14 -1.48 10.37
CA ALA A 160 1.01 -2.31 9.17
C ALA A 160 2.34 -2.99 8.73
N ALA A 161 3.30 -3.15 9.64
CA ALA A 161 4.59 -3.79 9.37
C ALA A 161 4.50 -5.31 9.20
N GLY A 162 3.37 -5.91 9.57
CA GLY A 162 3.20 -7.36 9.57
C GLY A 162 3.89 -8.05 10.75
N GLY A 163 3.81 -9.36 10.84
CA GLY A 163 4.41 -10.07 11.95
C GLY A 163 4.10 -11.56 11.98
N ILE A 164 4.66 -12.25 12.98
CA ILE A 164 4.41 -13.66 13.22
C ILE A 164 3.02 -13.82 13.85
N VAL A 165 2.23 -14.73 13.30
CA VAL A 165 0.90 -15.09 13.79
C VAL A 165 0.81 -16.60 13.96
N THR A 166 -0.19 -17.10 14.67
CA THR A 166 -0.41 -18.53 14.82
C THR A 166 -0.62 -19.18 13.44
N GLY A 167 0.30 -20.07 13.08
CA GLY A 167 0.23 -20.81 11.82
C GLY A 167 0.83 -20.11 10.60
N GLY A 168 1.44 -18.92 10.75
CA GLY A 168 2.06 -18.24 9.60
C GLY A 168 2.67 -16.87 9.89
N ILE A 169 2.82 -16.10 8.85
CA ILE A 169 3.33 -14.72 8.88
C ILE A 169 2.32 -13.82 8.17
N ALA A 170 1.81 -12.82 8.88
CA ALA A 170 1.06 -11.73 8.26
C ALA A 170 2.04 -10.82 7.50
N PRO A 171 1.85 -10.60 6.20
CA PRO A 171 2.79 -9.81 5.41
C PRO A 171 2.73 -8.32 5.79
N PRO A 172 3.84 -7.57 5.61
CA PRO A 172 3.81 -6.12 5.68
C PRO A 172 2.92 -5.57 4.56
N LEU A 173 2.21 -4.47 4.87
CA LEU A 173 1.28 -3.85 3.93
C LEU A 173 1.87 -2.65 3.18
N ASN A 174 3.15 -2.36 3.38
CA ASN A 174 3.86 -1.24 2.76
C ASN A 174 3.84 -1.26 1.22
N MET A 175 3.71 -2.43 0.59
CA MET A 175 3.64 -2.59 -0.87
C MET A 175 2.22 -2.86 -1.40
N ALA A 176 1.20 -2.94 -0.53
CA ALA A 176 -0.16 -3.24 -0.96
C ALA A 176 -0.82 -2.01 -1.58
N THR A 177 -1.42 -2.08 -2.75
CA THR A 177 -2.25 -1.00 -3.29
C THR A 177 -3.57 -0.92 -2.51
N ALA A 178 -4.29 0.22 -2.61
CA ALA A 178 -5.60 0.35 -2.00
C ALA A 178 -6.58 -0.76 -2.45
N VAL A 179 -6.56 -1.08 -3.74
CA VAL A 179 -7.36 -2.16 -4.31
C VAL A 179 -6.98 -3.51 -3.71
N GLN A 180 -5.69 -3.83 -3.65
CA GLN A 180 -5.21 -5.08 -3.04
C GLN A 180 -5.59 -5.21 -1.56
N VAL A 181 -5.64 -4.11 -0.80
CA VAL A 181 -6.13 -4.13 0.58
C VAL A 181 -7.59 -4.59 0.63
N VAL A 182 -8.46 -3.98 -0.18
CA VAL A 182 -9.89 -4.32 -0.18
C VAL A 182 -10.14 -5.71 -0.77
N GLU A 183 -9.42 -6.10 -1.81
CA GLU A 183 -9.46 -7.45 -2.37
C GLU A 183 -9.08 -8.50 -1.32
N ALA A 184 -8.02 -8.27 -0.52
CA ALA A 184 -7.62 -9.15 0.56
C ALA A 184 -8.72 -9.27 1.62
N LEU A 185 -9.32 -8.15 2.04
CA LEU A 185 -10.44 -8.14 3.00
C LEU A 185 -11.63 -8.98 2.50
N ARG A 186 -11.99 -8.84 1.21
CA ARG A 186 -13.13 -9.54 0.60
C ARG A 186 -12.84 -11.00 0.23
N THR A 187 -11.57 -11.35 0.04
CA THR A 187 -11.15 -12.71 -0.37
C THR A 187 -10.80 -13.59 0.83
N GLY A 188 -10.17 -13.02 1.86
CA GLY A 188 -9.67 -13.75 3.02
C GLY A 188 -8.57 -14.74 2.64
N PRO A 189 -7.39 -14.27 2.14
CA PRO A 189 -6.34 -15.16 1.67
C PRO A 189 -5.67 -15.93 2.82
N PHE A 190 -5.50 -17.24 2.64
CA PHE A 190 -4.80 -18.14 3.55
C PHE A 190 -5.36 -18.09 4.98
N LEU A 191 -4.64 -17.54 5.96
CA LEU A 191 -5.08 -17.41 7.37
C LEU A 191 -5.88 -16.14 7.64
N MET A 192 -5.92 -15.22 6.70
CA MET A 192 -6.65 -13.97 6.88
C MET A 192 -8.16 -14.21 6.83
N PRO A 193 -8.95 -13.72 7.79
CA PRO A 193 -10.40 -13.83 7.73
C PRO A 193 -10.97 -13.06 6.54
N ARG A 194 -12.08 -13.55 6.01
CA ARG A 194 -12.87 -12.85 5.00
C ARG A 194 -13.87 -11.94 5.69
N PHE A 195 -13.90 -10.67 5.28
CA PHE A 195 -14.88 -9.69 5.74
C PHE A 195 -15.94 -9.44 4.67
N THR A 196 -17.20 -9.54 5.04
CA THR A 196 -18.34 -9.26 4.16
C THR A 196 -18.61 -7.75 4.06
N ALA A 197 -19.47 -7.34 3.12
CA ALA A 197 -19.90 -5.94 3.03
C ALA A 197 -20.80 -5.49 4.20
N GLN A 198 -21.41 -6.43 4.92
CA GLN A 198 -22.17 -6.19 6.14
C GLN A 198 -21.26 -5.93 7.35
N GLU A 199 -20.12 -6.61 7.43
CA GLU A 199 -19.15 -6.43 8.52
C GLU A 199 -18.30 -5.17 8.33
N LEU A 200 -17.83 -4.91 7.11
CA LEU A 200 -17.08 -3.71 6.73
C LEU A 200 -17.74 -3.08 5.50
N SER A 201 -18.41 -1.97 5.69
CA SER A 201 -19.07 -1.21 4.62
C SER A 201 -18.07 -0.65 3.60
N ALA A 202 -18.56 -0.06 2.51
CA ALA A 202 -17.71 0.63 1.55
C ALA A 202 -16.93 1.81 2.17
N TYR A 203 -17.50 2.49 3.15
CA TYR A 203 -16.84 3.57 3.88
C TYR A 203 -15.72 3.03 4.77
N ASP A 204 -15.94 1.91 5.47
CA ASP A 204 -14.94 1.30 6.34
C ASP A 204 -13.73 0.81 5.54
N VAL A 205 -13.95 0.09 4.42
CA VAL A 205 -12.84 -0.41 3.59
C VAL A 205 -12.06 0.73 2.91
N ASN A 206 -12.72 1.83 2.50
CA ASN A 206 -12.05 3.02 2.00
C ASN A 206 -11.22 3.71 3.10
N SER A 207 -11.73 3.75 4.32
CA SER A 207 -11.05 4.32 5.49
C SER A 207 -9.84 3.47 5.89
N ILE A 208 -9.99 2.14 5.94
CA ILE A 208 -8.89 1.19 6.18
C ILE A 208 -7.82 1.32 5.10
N ALA A 209 -8.21 1.35 3.82
CA ALA A 209 -7.26 1.54 2.72
C ALA A 209 -6.51 2.88 2.85
N ARG A 210 -7.20 3.95 3.21
CA ARG A 210 -6.58 5.25 3.49
C ARG A 210 -5.56 5.17 4.63
N TYR A 211 -5.90 4.48 5.71
CA TYR A 211 -4.98 4.29 6.83
C TYR A 211 -3.74 3.47 6.44
N VAL A 212 -3.91 2.34 5.75
CA VAL A 212 -2.79 1.51 5.27
C VAL A 212 -1.86 2.31 4.36
N LEU A 213 -2.41 3.15 3.47
CA LEU A 213 -1.59 4.03 2.63
C LEU A 213 -0.84 5.09 3.44
N PHE A 214 -1.46 5.65 4.47
CA PHE A 214 -0.83 6.60 5.39
C PHE A 214 0.28 5.95 6.23
N ALA A 215 0.06 4.74 6.75
CA ALA A 215 1.02 4.03 7.60
C ALA A 215 2.37 3.74 6.93
N ARG A 216 2.45 3.80 5.61
CA ARG A 216 3.73 3.67 4.86
C ARG A 216 4.66 4.86 5.04
N HIS A 217 4.08 6.05 5.13
CA HIS A 217 4.78 7.33 5.24
C HIS A 217 4.02 8.23 6.21
N PRO A 218 4.01 7.88 7.49
CA PRO A 218 3.33 8.69 8.49
C PRO A 218 3.98 10.08 8.57
N VAL A 219 3.19 11.07 8.93
CA VAL A 219 3.67 12.45 9.09
C VAL A 219 4.34 12.60 10.45
N ASP A 220 5.66 12.57 10.48
CA ASP A 220 6.47 12.79 11.69
C ASP A 220 6.63 14.29 11.97
N ARG A 221 5.61 14.89 12.54
CA ARG A 221 5.70 16.29 12.96
C ARG A 221 6.50 16.39 14.27
N GLY A 222 7.74 16.87 14.18
CA GLY A 222 8.57 17.20 15.33
C GLY A 222 9.37 16.03 15.92
N GLY A 223 9.54 14.92 15.19
CA GLY A 223 10.33 13.77 15.59
C GLY A 223 11.30 13.29 14.53
N TRP A 224 12.27 12.48 14.94
CA TRP A 224 13.05 11.64 14.04
C TRP A 224 12.34 10.29 13.92
N GLY A 225 11.72 10.03 12.78
CA GLY A 225 11.20 8.70 12.45
C GLY A 225 12.36 7.72 12.23
N ILE A 226 12.73 6.99 13.26
CA ILE A 226 13.82 5.98 13.22
C ILE A 226 13.29 4.72 12.49
N GLY A 227 12.96 4.87 11.19
CA GLY A 227 12.42 3.79 10.37
C GLY A 227 11.03 3.29 10.78
N HIS A 228 10.30 4.04 11.61
CA HIS A 228 8.94 3.71 12.10
C HIS A 228 8.85 2.31 12.75
N ILE A 229 9.89 1.92 13.49
CA ILE A 229 9.98 0.61 14.14
C ILE A 229 9.11 0.50 15.41
N GLY A 230 8.37 1.57 15.72
CA GLY A 230 7.39 1.62 16.81
C GLY A 230 7.86 2.38 18.04
N PRO A 231 6.91 2.71 18.94
CA PRO A 231 7.16 3.63 20.06
C PRO A 231 8.15 3.09 21.10
N VAL A 232 8.30 1.78 21.25
CA VAL A 232 9.21 1.19 22.24
C VAL A 232 10.68 1.40 21.85
N PRO A 233 11.15 0.98 20.65
CA PRO A 233 12.52 1.25 20.23
C PRO A 233 12.82 2.74 20.10
N GLU A 234 11.88 3.54 19.60
CA GLU A 234 12.02 4.98 19.46
C GLU A 234 12.16 5.65 20.85
N GLY A 235 11.34 5.24 21.81
CA GLY A 235 11.45 5.66 23.21
C GLY A 235 12.77 5.27 23.87
N MET A 236 13.28 4.07 23.60
CA MET A 236 14.59 3.62 24.10
C MET A 236 15.74 4.51 23.61
N VAL A 237 15.74 4.87 22.32
CA VAL A 237 16.75 5.79 21.76
C VAL A 237 16.66 7.17 22.41
N ALA A 238 15.45 7.73 22.56
CA ALA A 238 15.23 9.01 23.22
C ALA A 238 15.72 8.99 24.69
N TRP A 239 15.40 7.92 25.43
CA TRP A 239 15.85 7.71 26.79
C TRP A 239 17.37 7.63 26.90
N PHE A 240 18.02 6.88 26.02
CA PHE A 240 19.48 6.74 26.01
C PHE A 240 20.16 8.10 25.76
N ILE A 241 19.69 8.87 24.78
CA ILE A 241 20.22 10.20 24.48
C ILE A 241 20.02 11.13 25.67
N ALA A 242 18.84 11.14 26.31
CA ALA A 242 18.55 11.96 27.46
C ALA A 242 19.43 11.59 28.65
N LEU A 243 19.64 10.30 28.92
CA LEU A 243 20.50 9.83 30.01
C LEU A 243 21.96 10.26 29.80
N VAL A 244 22.49 10.07 28.59
CA VAL A 244 23.87 10.52 28.28
C VAL A 244 24.02 12.02 28.44
N ALA A 245 23.07 12.81 27.93
CA ALA A 245 23.07 14.26 28.10
C ALA A 245 23.05 14.69 29.60
N LEU A 246 22.18 14.07 30.41
CA LEU A 246 22.09 14.31 31.85
C LEU A 246 23.40 13.99 32.58
N VAL A 247 24.04 12.84 32.26
CA VAL A 247 25.32 12.47 32.88
C VAL A 247 26.42 13.50 32.53
N ILE A 248 26.47 13.93 31.26
CA ILE A 248 27.43 14.98 30.83
C ILE A 248 27.21 16.28 31.62
N VAL A 249 25.94 16.75 31.68
CA VAL A 249 25.61 17.98 32.40
C VAL A 249 25.94 17.87 33.92
N ALA A 250 25.59 16.74 34.55
CA ALA A 250 25.89 16.49 35.97
C ALA A 250 27.40 16.51 36.24
N ARG A 251 28.21 15.90 35.35
CA ARG A 251 29.68 15.95 35.48
C ARG A 251 30.21 17.37 35.34
N LEU A 252 29.77 18.11 34.34
CA LEU A 252 30.21 19.50 34.11
C LEU A 252 29.85 20.42 35.30
N ILE A 253 28.73 20.18 35.97
CA ILE A 253 28.34 20.94 37.19
C ILE A 253 29.21 20.48 38.38
N GLY A 254 29.44 19.17 38.54
CA GLY A 254 30.25 18.63 39.63
C GLY A 254 31.71 19.10 39.59
N GLU A 255 32.33 19.15 38.41
CA GLU A 255 33.70 19.65 38.22
C GLU A 255 33.85 21.14 38.58
N ARG A 256 32.77 21.94 38.51
CA ARG A 256 32.78 23.37 38.89
C ARG A 256 32.62 23.60 40.41
N SER A 257 32.20 22.62 41.16
CA SER A 257 32.00 22.72 42.62
C SER A 257 33.21 22.32 43.45
N GLU A 258 34.29 21.85 42.82
CA GLU A 258 35.56 21.48 43.47
C GLU A 258 36.62 22.62 43.46
N VAL A 259 36.26 23.88 43.10
CA VAL A 259 37.16 25.05 43.07
C VAL A 259 36.93 25.94 44.31
#